data_5353983a039d5366fde515ce8e1c3d15
#
_entry.id   5353983a039d5366fde515ce8e1c3d15
#
_cell.length_a   1.000
_cell.length_b   1.000
_cell.length_c   1.000
_cell.angle_alpha   90.00
_cell.angle_beta   90.00
_cell.angle_gamma   90.00
#
_symmetry.space_group_name_H-M   'P 1'
#
loop_
_entity.id
_entity.type
_entity.pdbx_description
1 polymer ?
#
loop_
_entity_poly.entity_id
_entity_poly.type
_entity_poly.pdbx_seq_one_letter_code
_entity_poly.pdbx_strand_id
1 'polypeptide(L)'
;FIQQAGIAALKDGEAFIKESNKRYFNALSHFTKWANTQERIEFASPIGAFYAFFKIRDANDSLEMAKDLLKKGVGLAPGRAFGPQFDSYLRLCFASSIPKLEKGLNRLEDWLTDFV
;
A
#
# COMPACT_ATOMS: atom_id res chain seq x y z
N PHE A 1 -15.80 -24.11 18.17
CA PHE A 1 -15.59 -24.25 16.70
C PHE A 1 -14.42 -23.39 16.19
N ILE A 2 -14.15 -22.23 16.79
CA ILE A 2 -13.03 -21.35 16.41
C ILE A 2 -11.68 -22.06 16.59
N GLN A 3 -11.49 -22.76 17.70
CA GLN A 3 -10.28 -23.55 17.94
C GLN A 3 -10.08 -24.65 16.89
N GLN A 4 -11.14 -25.33 16.50
CA GLN A 4 -11.08 -26.37 15.45
C GLN A 4 -10.71 -25.75 14.08
N ALA A 5 -11.27 -24.58 13.76
CA ALA A 5 -10.90 -23.84 12.56
C ALA A 5 -9.41 -23.41 12.60
N GLY A 6 -8.92 -22.95 13.76
CA GLY A 6 -7.50 -22.63 13.95
C GLY A 6 -6.57 -23.83 13.74
N ILE A 7 -6.93 -24.99 14.27
CA ILE A 7 -6.18 -26.24 14.07
C ILE A 7 -6.15 -26.62 12.59
N ALA A 8 -7.28 -26.57 11.89
CA ALA A 8 -7.34 -26.85 10.47
C ALA A 8 -6.48 -25.88 9.64
N ALA A 9 -6.56 -24.57 9.95
CA ALA A 9 -5.75 -23.56 9.27
C ALA A 9 -4.24 -23.79 9.44
N LEU A 10 -3.79 -24.17 10.65
CA LEU A 10 -2.39 -24.48 10.91
C LEU A 10 -1.92 -25.78 10.24
N LYS A 11 -2.77 -26.78 10.13
CA LYS A 11 -2.44 -28.06 9.51
C LYS A 11 -2.47 -28.03 7.99
N ASP A 12 -3.47 -27.35 7.41
CA ASP A 12 -3.81 -27.47 6.00
C ASP A 12 -3.66 -26.15 5.23
N GLY A 13 -3.25 -25.05 5.90
CA GLY A 13 -3.20 -23.70 5.33
C GLY A 13 -1.99 -23.39 4.45
N GLU A 14 -0.99 -24.26 4.36
CA GLU A 14 0.28 -23.99 3.67
C GLU A 14 0.08 -23.61 2.18
N ALA A 15 -0.79 -24.33 1.47
CA ALA A 15 -1.09 -24.05 0.07
C ALA A 15 -1.74 -22.66 -0.12
N PHE A 16 -2.62 -22.27 0.79
CA PHE A 16 -3.25 -20.94 0.79
C PHE A 16 -2.22 -19.83 1.03
N ILE A 17 -1.32 -20.00 2.00
CA ILE A 17 -0.23 -19.05 2.28
C ILE A 17 0.65 -18.86 1.05
N LYS A 18 1.03 -19.95 0.41
CA LYS A 18 1.89 -19.94 -0.79
C LYS A 18 1.25 -19.19 -1.95
N GLU A 19 -0.04 -19.43 -2.21
CA GLU A 19 -0.80 -18.74 -3.24
C GLU A 19 -1.02 -17.26 -2.90
N SER A 20 -1.29 -16.93 -1.64
CA SER A 20 -1.44 -15.56 -1.16
C SER A 20 -0.13 -14.78 -1.31
N ASN A 21 1.00 -15.37 -0.93
CA ASN A 21 2.32 -14.74 -1.08
C ASN A 21 2.65 -14.46 -2.54
N LYS A 22 2.31 -15.37 -3.46
CA LYS A 22 2.49 -15.17 -4.91
C LYS A 22 1.66 -13.97 -5.41
N ARG A 23 0.41 -13.86 -4.98
CA ARG A 23 -0.45 -12.71 -5.33
C ARG A 23 0.11 -11.39 -4.78
N TYR A 24 0.58 -11.38 -3.53
CA TYR A 24 1.17 -10.19 -2.92
C TYR A 24 2.48 -9.79 -3.59
N PHE A 25 3.31 -10.74 -3.97
CA PHE A 25 4.52 -10.47 -4.72
C PHE A 25 4.23 -9.83 -6.10
N ASN A 26 3.22 -10.34 -6.81
CA ASN A 26 2.79 -9.73 -8.08
C ASN A 26 2.27 -8.31 -7.87
N ALA A 27 1.45 -8.07 -6.84
CA ALA A 27 0.94 -6.75 -6.53
C ALA A 27 2.06 -5.77 -6.13
N LEU A 28 3.04 -6.23 -5.34
CA LEU A 28 4.22 -5.44 -5.00
C LEU A 28 5.03 -5.07 -6.25
N SER A 29 5.20 -6.01 -7.18
CA SER A 29 5.89 -5.75 -8.45
C SER A 29 5.19 -4.68 -9.28
N HIS A 30 3.86 -4.68 -9.35
CA HIS A 30 3.07 -3.64 -9.99
C HIS A 30 3.25 -2.29 -9.32
N PHE A 31 3.12 -2.24 -8.00
CA PHE A 31 3.34 -1.01 -7.25
C PHE A 31 4.76 -0.46 -7.44
N THR A 32 5.78 -1.31 -7.33
CA THR A 32 7.19 -0.90 -7.46
C THR A 32 7.50 -0.33 -8.84
N LYS A 33 6.99 -0.97 -9.89
CA LYS A 33 7.16 -0.47 -11.27
C LYS A 33 6.54 0.92 -11.42
N TRP A 34 5.32 1.09 -10.94
CA TRP A 34 4.63 2.38 -10.96
C TRP A 34 5.35 3.43 -10.10
N ALA A 35 5.74 3.11 -8.87
CA ALA A 35 6.42 4.04 -7.97
C ALA A 35 7.74 4.56 -8.56
N ASN A 36 8.48 3.71 -9.29
CA ASN A 36 9.73 4.10 -9.95
C ASN A 36 9.55 5.07 -11.12
N THR A 37 8.33 5.22 -11.64
CA THR A 37 8.01 6.23 -12.67
C THR A 37 7.62 7.57 -12.06
N GLN A 38 7.40 7.64 -10.74
CA GLN A 38 6.91 8.85 -10.06
C GLN A 38 8.05 9.66 -9.46
N GLU A 39 8.28 10.87 -9.97
CA GLU A 39 9.37 11.74 -9.50
C GLU A 39 9.20 12.18 -8.04
N ARG A 40 7.96 12.29 -7.56
CA ARG A 40 7.63 12.74 -6.20
C ARG A 40 7.61 11.63 -5.16
N ILE A 41 7.78 10.38 -5.54
CA ILE A 41 7.76 9.25 -4.62
C ILE A 41 9.18 8.77 -4.30
N GLU A 42 9.49 8.67 -3.01
CA GLU A 42 10.65 7.95 -2.51
C GLU A 42 10.16 6.64 -1.87
N PHE A 43 10.58 5.52 -2.43
CA PHE A 43 10.10 4.21 -2.02
C PHE A 43 11.25 3.20 -1.92
N ALA A 44 11.31 2.51 -0.77
CA ALA A 44 12.12 1.33 -0.57
C ALA A 44 11.20 0.09 -0.58
N SER A 45 11.46 -0.87 -1.47
CA SER A 45 10.64 -2.07 -1.58
C SER A 45 10.70 -2.88 -0.28
N PRO A 46 9.53 -3.24 0.31
CA PRO A 46 9.51 -4.06 1.51
C PRO A 46 9.96 -5.49 1.21
N ILE A 47 10.60 -6.11 2.20
CA ILE A 47 11.00 -7.52 2.15
C ILE A 47 9.97 -8.47 2.75
N GLY A 48 8.86 -7.94 3.26
CA GLY A 48 7.78 -8.71 3.89
C GLY A 48 6.50 -7.91 4.03
N ALA A 49 5.45 -8.55 4.52
CA ALA A 49 4.09 -8.02 4.65
C ALA A 49 3.47 -7.65 3.28
N PHE A 50 2.42 -6.84 3.32
CA PHE A 50 1.65 -6.41 2.14
C PHE A 50 1.37 -4.90 2.16
N TYR A 51 2.30 -4.13 2.73
CA TYR A 51 2.23 -2.67 2.81
C TYR A 51 3.41 -2.04 2.11
N ALA A 52 3.14 -1.02 1.30
CA ALA A 52 4.12 -0.07 0.80
C ALA A 52 4.07 1.17 1.68
N PHE A 53 5.21 1.55 2.25
CA PHE A 53 5.38 2.76 3.03
C PHE A 53 6.33 3.67 2.28
N PHE A 54 5.81 4.77 1.74
CA PHE A 54 6.53 5.63 0.81
C PHE A 54 6.39 7.10 1.20
N LYS A 55 7.41 7.87 0.91
CA LYS A 55 7.47 9.30 1.16
C LYS A 55 7.01 10.08 -0.07
N ILE A 56 6.25 11.14 0.15
CA ILE A 56 5.96 12.16 -0.85
C ILE A 56 6.96 13.31 -0.66
N ARG A 57 7.73 13.64 -1.69
CA ARG A 57 8.67 14.75 -1.67
C ARG A 57 7.94 16.07 -1.49
N ASP A 58 8.55 16.97 -0.74
CA ASP A 58 8.05 18.33 -0.47
C ASP A 58 6.69 18.36 0.26
N ALA A 59 6.28 17.24 0.89
CA ALA A 59 5.09 17.13 1.71
C ALA A 59 5.42 17.05 3.20
N ASN A 60 4.51 17.58 4.03
CA ASN A 60 4.71 17.64 5.48
C ASN A 60 3.41 17.48 6.29
N ASP A 61 2.31 17.08 5.68
CA ASP A 61 1.03 16.80 6.35
C ASP A 61 0.38 15.54 5.76
N SER A 62 0.79 14.38 6.29
CA SER A 62 0.28 13.09 5.82
C SER A 62 -1.22 12.89 6.08
N LEU A 63 -1.79 13.58 7.07
CA LEU A 63 -3.21 13.49 7.36
C LEU A 63 -4.05 14.21 6.30
N GLU A 64 -3.66 15.42 5.90
CA GLU A 64 -4.36 16.14 4.83
C GLU A 64 -4.19 15.42 3.49
N MET A 65 -2.99 14.93 3.17
CA MET A 65 -2.78 14.08 1.98
C MET A 65 -3.73 12.87 1.96
N ALA A 66 -3.84 12.15 3.08
CA ALA A 66 -4.72 10.98 3.19
C ALA A 66 -6.21 11.36 3.03
N LYS A 67 -6.65 12.50 3.58
CA LYS A 67 -8.02 13.01 3.42
C LYS A 67 -8.33 13.39 1.97
N ASP A 68 -7.41 14.06 1.29
CA ASP A 68 -7.60 14.47 -0.10
C ASP A 68 -7.65 13.27 -1.04
N LEU A 69 -6.77 12.30 -0.84
CA LEU A 69 -6.80 11.03 -1.57
C LEU A 69 -8.09 10.24 -1.29
N LEU A 70 -8.59 10.28 -0.07
CA LEU A 70 -9.86 9.63 0.27
C LEU A 70 -11.03 10.26 -0.50
N LYS A 71 -11.07 11.59 -0.68
CA LYS A 71 -12.07 12.27 -1.53
C LYS A 71 -12.00 11.80 -2.99
N LYS A 72 -10.79 11.48 -3.47
CA LYS A 72 -10.57 10.88 -4.82
C LYS A 72 -10.83 9.36 -4.85
N GLY A 73 -11.25 8.76 -3.72
CA GLY A 73 -11.58 7.34 -3.57
C GLY A 73 -10.36 6.43 -3.42
N VAL A 74 -9.26 6.96 -2.88
CA VAL A 74 -8.05 6.20 -2.52
C VAL A 74 -7.83 6.29 -1.02
N GLY A 75 -8.05 5.17 -0.30
CA GLY A 75 -7.83 5.08 1.14
C GLY A 75 -6.41 4.67 1.47
N LEU A 76 -5.63 5.58 2.05
CA LEU A 76 -4.26 5.35 2.53
C LEU A 76 -4.16 5.72 4.01
N ALA A 77 -3.25 5.07 4.73
CA ALA A 77 -2.97 5.45 6.10
C ALA A 77 -1.93 6.59 6.13
N PRO A 78 -2.18 7.68 6.91
CA PRO A 78 -1.21 8.75 7.05
C PRO A 78 0.01 8.29 7.84
N GLY A 79 1.20 8.70 7.41
CA GLY A 79 2.46 8.29 8.03
C GLY A 79 2.60 8.77 9.47
N ARG A 80 2.04 9.94 9.83
CA ARG A 80 2.06 10.44 11.22
C ARG A 80 1.44 9.47 12.23
N ALA A 81 0.56 8.56 11.81
CA ALA A 81 0.02 7.50 12.69
C ALA A 81 1.10 6.49 13.15
N PHE A 82 2.26 6.47 12.51
CA PHE A 82 3.41 5.63 12.82
C PHE A 82 4.56 6.39 13.48
N GLY A 83 4.41 7.68 13.68
CA GLY A 83 5.35 8.57 14.34
C GLY A 83 5.45 9.94 13.65
N PRO A 84 5.77 11.01 14.40
CA PRO A 84 5.81 12.37 13.88
C PRO A 84 6.86 12.56 12.77
N GLN A 85 7.93 11.78 12.77
CA GLN A 85 8.98 11.82 11.74
C GLN A 85 8.48 11.33 10.36
N PHE A 86 7.31 10.67 10.29
CA PHE A 86 6.73 10.12 9.06
C PHE A 86 5.61 10.99 8.49
N ASP A 87 5.57 12.28 8.81
CA ASP A 87 4.48 13.16 8.37
C ASP A 87 4.52 13.53 6.88
N SER A 88 5.57 13.13 6.16
CA SER A 88 5.63 13.15 4.70
C SER A 88 5.33 11.78 4.04
N TYR A 89 4.96 10.76 4.83
CA TYR A 89 4.77 9.40 4.35
C TYR A 89 3.29 9.01 4.26
N LEU A 90 3.01 8.07 3.35
CA LEU A 90 1.72 7.39 3.23
C LEU A 90 1.95 5.87 3.23
N ARG A 91 0.98 5.12 3.77
CA ARG A 91 1.00 3.65 3.72
C ARG A 91 -0.14 3.12 2.88
N LEU A 92 0.19 2.38 1.84
CA LEU A 92 -0.72 1.67 0.97
C LEU A 92 -0.71 0.17 1.28
N CYS A 93 -1.90 -0.44 1.35
CA CYS A 93 -2.04 -1.89 1.36
C CYS A 93 -2.16 -2.38 -0.09
N PHE A 94 -1.20 -3.18 -0.56
CA PHE A 94 -1.25 -3.76 -1.90
C PHE A 94 -1.86 -5.18 -1.94
N ALA A 95 -2.38 -5.70 -0.82
CA ALA A 95 -3.11 -6.97 -0.77
C ALA A 95 -4.48 -6.85 -1.47
N SER A 96 -4.47 -6.62 -2.76
CA SER A 96 -5.65 -6.38 -3.60
C SER A 96 -5.51 -7.07 -4.95
N SER A 97 -6.59 -7.16 -5.72
CA SER A 97 -6.50 -7.58 -7.12
C SER A 97 -5.76 -6.53 -7.95
N ILE A 98 -5.04 -6.98 -8.98
CA ILE A 98 -4.28 -6.06 -9.86
C ILE A 98 -5.15 -4.95 -10.46
N PRO A 99 -6.36 -5.23 -11.02
CA PRO A 99 -7.20 -4.17 -11.57
C PRO A 99 -7.63 -3.12 -10.54
N LYS A 100 -7.87 -3.55 -9.29
CA LYS A 100 -8.22 -2.63 -8.21
C LYS A 100 -7.02 -1.79 -7.78
N LEU A 101 -5.84 -2.40 -7.71
CA LEU A 101 -4.59 -1.70 -7.40
C LEU A 101 -4.29 -0.65 -8.47
N GLU A 102 -4.30 -1.02 -9.75
CA GLU A 102 -4.07 -0.12 -10.89
C GLU A 102 -5.03 1.07 -10.89
N LYS A 103 -6.32 0.83 -10.65
CA LYS A 103 -7.30 1.92 -10.51
C LYS A 103 -6.96 2.88 -9.37
N GLY A 104 -6.46 2.36 -8.24
CA GLY A 104 -5.99 3.19 -7.13
C GLY A 104 -4.73 3.97 -7.47
N LEU A 105 -3.77 3.34 -8.14
CA LEU A 105 -2.51 3.97 -8.55
C LEU A 105 -2.74 5.10 -9.58
N ASN A 106 -3.63 4.90 -10.56
CA ASN A 106 -3.98 5.94 -11.52
C ASN A 106 -4.56 7.19 -10.83
N ARG A 107 -5.44 7.01 -9.85
CA ARG A 107 -5.99 8.13 -9.06
C ARG A 107 -4.94 8.82 -8.19
N LEU A 108 -3.99 8.04 -7.66
CA LEU A 108 -2.87 8.57 -6.89
C LEU A 108 -1.92 9.37 -7.80
N GLU A 109 -1.70 8.93 -9.04
CA GLU A 109 -0.91 9.62 -10.06
C GLU A 109 -1.57 10.95 -10.46
N ASP A 110 -2.88 10.95 -10.72
CA ASP A 110 -3.65 12.18 -10.97
C ASP A 110 -3.51 13.16 -9.80
N TRP A 111 -3.60 12.66 -8.57
CA TRP A 111 -3.44 13.49 -7.37
C TRP A 111 -2.01 14.05 -7.25
N LEU A 112 -0.97 13.25 -7.54
CA LEU A 112 0.43 13.69 -7.52
C LEU A 112 0.70 14.81 -8.55
N THR A 113 0.03 14.76 -9.69
CA THR A 113 0.12 15.79 -10.73
C THR A 113 -0.49 17.11 -10.28
N ASP A 114 -1.61 17.06 -9.56
CA ASP A 114 -2.31 18.22 -9.00
C ASP A 114 -1.66 18.75 -7.69
N PHE A 115 -0.77 17.95 -7.08
CA PHE A 115 -0.14 18.28 -5.81
C PHE A 115 0.99 19.31 -6.02
N VAL A 116 0.70 20.54 -5.63
CA VAL A 116 1.64 21.67 -5.74
C VAL A 116 2.31 21.97 -4.41
#